data_e790b5412e898fd588a03839f4dde59b
#
_entry.id   e790b5412e898fd588a03839f4dde59b
#
_cell.length_a   1.000
_cell.length_b   1.000
_cell.length_c   1.000
_cell.angle_alpha   90.00
_cell.angle_beta   90.00
_cell.angle_gamma   90.00
#
_symmetry.space_group_name_H-M   'P 1'
#
loop_
_entity.id
_entity.type
_entity.pdbx_description
1 polymer ?
#
loop_
_entity_poly.entity_id
_entity_poly.type
_entity_poly.pdbx_seq_one_letter_code
_entity_poly.pdbx_strand_id
1 'polypeptide(L)'
;MSEELNFVLKARREKLAQLQALGVAPFAYGFDATHDTVAALRALPADAAEGPRVSVAGRLVAWRPHGKTIFGHLADGRSRLQLYFRRDELGEAIFAQLALYDLGDLVGVSGPLFRTRTGETTVKVEAVTLLAKSLRPLPFGKDEIVDGAVVRHSGFADPEMRYRQRYADLAVHADVRRRFVARTRMIREIRAALDGLGYLEVETPVLQPLYGGAAARPFTTHHNALDMPLFLRIADELYLKRLVVGGLERVYEIGHDFRNEGIDRTHNPEFTMLEFYEAYADYTVMMDRVESLLVRASDAVRGVLDVSAIAPEERLLLPDEALVAVPRFAPPFPRLEWVPSLNRALGADCLAAGTPALREMAHRVGVHKVEALSRPKLLDELFQALVERTIEAPTFVVDYPVELSPLAKPKRGVPGLTERFELFANGKELANAFSELNDPIDQRARFEAQAQLKAEGDDEASGVDEDYLRAMEYGMPPMGGVGIGMDRLFMYLSGAANIRDVILFPTMRPE
;
A
#
# COMPACT_ATOMS: atom_id res chain seq x y z
N MET A 1 -1.63 -14.39 -27.78
CA MET A 1 -0.33 -13.71 -28.03
C MET A 1 -0.31 -13.24 -29.47
N SER A 2 0.12 -12.00 -29.76
CA SER A 2 0.24 -11.52 -31.14
C SER A 2 1.33 -12.26 -31.91
N GLU A 3 1.20 -12.37 -33.24
CA GLU A 3 2.22 -13.01 -34.11
C GLU A 3 3.59 -12.30 -33.96
N GLU A 4 3.59 -10.98 -33.83
CA GLU A 4 4.80 -10.18 -33.61
C GLU A 4 5.53 -10.53 -32.31
N LEU A 5 4.79 -10.73 -31.21
CA LEU A 5 5.39 -11.16 -29.94
C LEU A 5 6.00 -12.56 -30.07
N ASN A 6 5.33 -13.48 -30.78
CA ASN A 6 5.86 -14.83 -31.02
C ASN A 6 7.16 -14.80 -31.83
N PHE A 7 7.27 -13.91 -32.83
CA PHE A 7 8.49 -13.71 -33.60
C PHE A 7 9.66 -13.23 -32.71
N VAL A 8 9.42 -12.20 -31.86
CA VAL A 8 10.45 -11.69 -30.96
C VAL A 8 10.89 -12.72 -29.95
N LEU A 9 9.95 -13.49 -29.38
CA LEU A 9 10.28 -14.56 -28.42
C LEU A 9 11.15 -15.65 -29.09
N LYS A 10 10.84 -16.01 -30.33
CA LYS A 10 11.62 -16.97 -31.11
C LYS A 10 13.04 -16.46 -31.37
N ALA A 11 13.18 -15.24 -31.86
CA ALA A 11 14.48 -14.62 -32.13
C ALA A 11 15.35 -14.55 -30.86
N ARG A 12 14.78 -14.21 -29.70
CA ARG A 12 15.52 -14.19 -28.42
C ARG A 12 15.95 -15.59 -27.96
N ARG A 13 15.14 -16.62 -28.21
CA ARG A 13 15.52 -18.01 -27.94
C ARG A 13 16.65 -18.49 -28.86
N GLU A 14 16.64 -18.07 -30.13
CA GLU A 14 17.73 -18.36 -31.06
C GLU A 14 19.04 -17.69 -30.62
N LYS A 15 19.00 -16.42 -30.19
CA LYS A 15 20.15 -15.71 -29.59
C LYS A 15 20.65 -16.40 -28.31
N LEU A 16 19.75 -16.90 -27.47
CA LEU A 16 20.12 -17.68 -26.28
C LEU A 16 20.91 -18.93 -26.68
N ALA A 17 20.42 -19.71 -27.66
CA ALA A 17 21.12 -20.88 -28.14
C ALA A 17 22.50 -20.55 -28.72
N GLN A 18 22.62 -19.43 -29.45
CA GLN A 18 23.92 -18.97 -29.96
C GLN A 18 24.87 -18.58 -28.83
N LEU A 19 24.42 -17.88 -27.79
CA LEU A 19 25.25 -17.56 -26.63
C LEU A 19 25.75 -18.83 -25.92
N GLN A 20 24.89 -19.82 -25.73
CA GLN A 20 25.25 -21.10 -25.15
C GLN A 20 26.29 -21.88 -26.01
N ALA A 21 26.13 -21.85 -27.33
CA ALA A 21 27.09 -22.45 -28.26
C ALA A 21 28.45 -21.75 -28.21
N LEU A 22 28.50 -20.47 -27.88
CA LEU A 22 29.76 -19.72 -27.65
C LEU A 22 30.32 -19.91 -26.24
N GLY A 23 29.75 -20.81 -25.41
CA GLY A 23 30.21 -21.07 -24.04
C GLY A 23 29.83 -20.01 -23.03
N VAL A 24 28.94 -19.08 -23.39
CA VAL A 24 28.42 -18.06 -22.46
C VAL A 24 27.35 -18.67 -21.56
N ALA A 25 27.52 -18.58 -20.24
CA ALA A 25 26.46 -18.92 -19.28
C ALA A 25 25.38 -17.81 -19.26
N PRO A 26 24.18 -18.07 -19.80
CA PRO A 26 23.20 -16.99 -19.98
C PRO A 26 22.37 -16.68 -18.73
N PHE A 27 22.58 -17.45 -17.66
CA PHE A 27 21.95 -17.28 -16.34
C PHE A 27 23.01 -17.52 -15.28
N ALA A 28 23.56 -16.43 -14.74
CA ALA A 28 24.63 -16.48 -13.75
C ALA A 28 24.10 -16.82 -12.35
N TYR A 29 24.98 -17.39 -11.50
CA TYR A 29 24.64 -17.65 -10.09
C TYR A 29 24.82 -16.42 -9.19
N GLY A 30 25.65 -15.45 -9.58
CA GLY A 30 25.91 -14.23 -8.82
C GLY A 30 26.80 -13.27 -9.61
N PHE A 31 27.00 -12.08 -9.03
CA PHE A 31 27.91 -11.06 -9.55
C PHE A 31 28.38 -10.17 -8.40
N ASP A 32 29.66 -9.94 -8.28
CA ASP A 32 30.25 -9.11 -7.22
C ASP A 32 30.25 -7.62 -7.65
N ALA A 33 29.13 -6.94 -7.41
CA ALA A 33 29.01 -5.51 -7.62
C ALA A 33 29.67 -4.73 -6.47
N THR A 34 30.54 -3.79 -6.80
CA THR A 34 31.14 -2.87 -5.82
C THR A 34 30.30 -1.64 -5.57
N HIS A 35 29.48 -1.24 -6.54
CA HIS A 35 28.66 -0.04 -6.52
C HIS A 35 27.27 -0.33 -7.09
N ASP A 36 26.25 0.32 -6.57
CA ASP A 36 25.00 0.56 -7.29
C ASP A 36 25.16 1.75 -8.25
N THR A 37 24.17 2.01 -9.10
CA THR A 37 24.26 3.08 -10.10
C THR A 37 24.41 4.48 -9.47
N VAL A 38 23.75 4.75 -8.32
CA VAL A 38 23.86 6.04 -7.60
C VAL A 38 25.25 6.20 -7.01
N ALA A 39 25.79 5.15 -6.38
CA ALA A 39 27.13 5.19 -5.82
C ALA A 39 28.19 5.36 -6.91
N ALA A 40 28.04 4.70 -8.06
CA ALA A 40 28.92 4.85 -9.21
C ALA A 40 28.87 6.28 -9.78
N LEU A 41 27.69 6.87 -9.93
CA LEU A 41 27.54 8.26 -10.39
C LEU A 41 28.24 9.24 -9.45
N ARG A 42 28.15 9.04 -8.14
CA ARG A 42 28.78 9.89 -7.12
C ARG A 42 30.28 9.68 -7.00
N ALA A 43 30.79 8.52 -7.42
CA ALA A 43 32.22 8.21 -7.37
C ALA A 43 33.06 9.01 -8.37
N LEU A 44 32.45 9.64 -9.39
CA LEU A 44 33.13 10.54 -10.33
C LEU A 44 32.75 11.99 -10.01
N PRO A 45 33.62 12.81 -9.35
CA PRO A 45 33.35 14.20 -9.07
C PRO A 45 33.04 15.03 -10.33
N ALA A 46 32.27 16.11 -10.17
CA ALA A 46 31.78 16.91 -11.31
C ALA A 46 32.89 17.51 -12.17
N ASP A 47 34.04 17.83 -11.59
CA ASP A 47 35.24 18.44 -12.22
C ASP A 47 36.24 17.38 -12.70
N ALA A 48 36.04 16.10 -12.42
CA ALA A 48 36.96 15.03 -12.82
C ALA A 48 36.59 14.45 -14.20
N ALA A 49 37.60 14.23 -15.04
CA ALA A 49 37.46 13.56 -16.34
C ALA A 49 37.47 12.03 -16.22
N GLU A 50 38.19 11.50 -15.22
CA GLU A 50 38.36 10.06 -14.96
C GLU A 50 38.12 9.79 -13.50
N GLY A 51 37.63 8.56 -13.18
CA GLY A 51 37.28 8.13 -11.85
C GLY A 51 37.69 6.70 -11.51
N PRO A 52 37.32 6.19 -10.36
CA PRO A 52 37.69 4.87 -9.90
C PRO A 52 37.14 3.76 -10.82
N ARG A 53 37.74 2.60 -10.70
CA ARG A 53 37.20 1.36 -11.27
C ARG A 53 35.98 0.92 -10.45
N VAL A 54 34.90 0.60 -11.14
CA VAL A 54 33.65 0.13 -10.55
C VAL A 54 33.23 -1.20 -11.17
N SER A 55 32.45 -1.97 -10.40
CA SER A 55 31.73 -3.15 -10.86
C SER A 55 30.26 -2.92 -10.54
N VAL A 56 29.41 -2.91 -11.58
CA VAL A 56 27.97 -2.60 -11.45
C VAL A 56 27.13 -3.60 -12.20
N ALA A 57 25.93 -3.90 -11.65
CA ALA A 57 24.98 -4.82 -12.25
C ALA A 57 23.62 -4.16 -12.44
N GLY A 58 22.93 -4.54 -13.51
CA GLY A 58 21.59 -4.03 -13.76
C GLY A 58 21.04 -4.45 -15.11
N ARG A 59 19.91 -3.87 -15.46
CA ARG A 59 19.17 -4.17 -16.68
C ARG A 59 19.56 -3.22 -17.81
N LEU A 60 19.81 -3.75 -19.00
CA LEU A 60 20.02 -2.94 -20.20
C LEU A 60 18.71 -2.24 -20.60
N VAL A 61 18.70 -0.92 -20.56
CA VAL A 61 17.53 -0.09 -20.88
C VAL A 61 17.73 0.76 -22.14
N ALA A 62 18.96 0.89 -22.61
CA ALA A 62 19.29 1.49 -23.89
C ALA A 62 20.49 0.77 -24.52
N TRP A 63 20.51 0.67 -25.86
CA TRP A 63 21.54 -0.05 -26.60
C TRP A 63 21.72 0.59 -27.99
N ARG A 64 22.88 1.17 -28.27
CA ARG A 64 23.15 1.93 -29.49
C ARG A 64 24.51 1.50 -30.07
N PRO A 65 24.55 0.54 -31.00
CA PRO A 65 25.77 0.15 -31.68
C PRO A 65 26.20 1.20 -32.72
N HIS A 66 27.50 1.53 -32.74
CA HIS A 66 28.12 2.43 -33.71
C HIS A 66 29.47 1.85 -34.17
N GLY A 67 29.45 0.99 -35.17
CA GLY A 67 30.67 0.42 -35.78
C GLY A 67 31.49 -0.38 -34.75
N LYS A 68 32.65 0.12 -34.32
CA LYS A 68 33.53 -0.53 -33.34
C LYS A 68 33.21 -0.18 -31.88
N THR A 69 32.12 0.55 -31.64
CA THR A 69 31.74 0.98 -30.31
C THR A 69 30.24 0.75 -30.05
N ILE A 70 29.87 0.56 -28.79
CA ILE A 70 28.48 0.50 -28.38
C ILE A 70 28.32 1.41 -27.17
N PHE A 71 27.29 2.25 -27.20
CA PHE A 71 26.79 2.96 -26.03
C PHE A 71 25.52 2.29 -25.54
N GLY A 72 25.49 1.98 -24.25
CA GLY A 72 24.32 1.41 -23.57
C GLY A 72 24.00 2.17 -22.30
N HIS A 73 22.81 1.91 -21.72
CA HIS A 73 22.49 2.33 -20.36
C HIS A 73 22.08 1.10 -19.57
N LEU A 74 22.59 1.03 -18.35
CA LEU A 74 22.23 0.05 -17.35
C LEU A 74 21.41 0.74 -16.26
N ALA A 75 20.31 0.12 -15.82
CA ALA A 75 19.49 0.57 -14.70
C ALA A 75 19.37 -0.53 -13.66
N ASP A 76 19.55 -0.19 -12.38
CA ASP A 76 19.44 -1.12 -11.24
C ASP A 76 18.19 -0.86 -10.37
N GLY A 77 17.33 0.06 -10.80
CA GLY A 77 16.13 0.46 -10.07
C GLY A 77 16.31 1.71 -9.20
N ARG A 78 17.54 2.19 -8.97
CA ARG A 78 17.84 3.46 -8.27
C ARG A 78 18.14 4.60 -9.22
N SER A 79 18.99 4.31 -10.22
CA SER A 79 19.35 5.26 -11.27
C SER A 79 19.70 4.52 -12.56
N ARG A 80 20.19 5.26 -13.55
CA ARG A 80 20.77 4.72 -14.78
C ARG A 80 22.20 5.20 -14.95
N LEU A 81 23.05 4.33 -15.49
CA LEU A 81 24.46 4.61 -15.72
C LEU A 81 24.81 4.28 -17.17
N GLN A 82 25.50 5.18 -17.86
CA GLN A 82 25.96 4.96 -19.22
C GLN A 82 27.10 3.97 -19.25
N LEU A 83 27.09 3.09 -20.26
CA LEU A 83 28.11 2.10 -20.56
C LEU A 83 28.73 2.40 -21.92
N TYR A 84 30.04 2.27 -22.02
CA TYR A 84 30.79 2.42 -23.24
C TYR A 84 31.65 1.18 -23.51
N PHE A 85 31.35 0.48 -24.59
CA PHE A 85 32.06 -0.72 -25.03
C PHE A 85 32.90 -0.41 -26.27
N ARG A 86 34.15 -0.84 -26.28
CA ARG A 86 35.04 -0.74 -27.43
C ARG A 86 35.56 -2.11 -27.84
N ARG A 87 35.53 -2.38 -29.16
CA ARG A 87 36.03 -3.64 -29.73
C ARG A 87 37.50 -3.87 -29.39
N ASP A 88 38.32 -2.80 -29.54
CA ASP A 88 39.74 -2.90 -29.32
C ASP A 88 40.15 -3.21 -27.87
N GLU A 89 39.28 -2.97 -26.91
CA GLU A 89 39.48 -3.22 -25.46
C GLU A 89 38.92 -4.56 -25.03
N LEU A 90 37.75 -4.94 -25.52
CA LEU A 90 37.07 -6.18 -25.15
C LEU A 90 37.55 -7.39 -25.96
N GLY A 91 38.18 -7.13 -27.12
CA GLY A 91 38.52 -8.16 -28.08
C GLY A 91 37.35 -8.55 -28.99
N GLU A 92 37.67 -9.10 -30.14
CA GLU A 92 36.72 -9.44 -31.20
C GLU A 92 35.63 -10.43 -30.73
N ALA A 93 36.03 -11.45 -29.98
CA ALA A 93 35.10 -12.51 -29.54
C ALA A 93 34.04 -11.99 -28.58
N ILE A 94 34.40 -11.22 -27.55
CA ILE A 94 33.46 -10.65 -26.59
C ILE A 94 32.60 -9.57 -27.28
N PHE A 95 33.19 -8.74 -28.14
CA PHE A 95 32.46 -7.71 -28.85
C PHE A 95 31.39 -8.30 -29.80
N ALA A 96 31.68 -9.44 -30.45
CA ALA A 96 30.74 -10.18 -31.30
C ALA A 96 29.58 -10.76 -30.48
N GLN A 97 29.80 -11.21 -29.23
CA GLN A 97 28.73 -11.70 -28.34
C GLN A 97 27.73 -10.60 -27.97
N LEU A 98 28.17 -9.33 -27.90
CA LEU A 98 27.31 -8.20 -27.58
C LEU A 98 26.20 -7.97 -28.62
N ALA A 99 26.36 -8.46 -29.85
CA ALA A 99 25.32 -8.44 -30.88
C ALA A 99 24.11 -9.33 -30.54
N LEU A 100 24.29 -10.29 -29.63
CA LEU A 100 23.25 -11.21 -29.15
C LEU A 100 22.50 -10.67 -27.91
N TYR A 101 22.96 -9.54 -27.36
CA TYR A 101 22.31 -8.92 -26.22
C TYR A 101 21.08 -8.13 -26.68
N ASP A 102 20.09 -8.06 -25.80
CA ASP A 102 18.82 -7.36 -26.06
C ASP A 102 18.49 -6.40 -24.91
N LEU A 103 17.66 -5.40 -25.21
CA LEU A 103 17.05 -4.59 -24.16
C LEU A 103 16.27 -5.49 -23.19
N GLY A 104 16.50 -5.27 -21.91
CA GLY A 104 15.92 -6.08 -20.85
C GLY A 104 16.87 -7.16 -20.29
N ASP A 105 17.99 -7.49 -20.97
CA ASP A 105 19.00 -8.39 -20.42
C ASP A 105 19.58 -7.81 -19.12
N LEU A 106 19.85 -8.67 -18.14
CA LEU A 106 20.60 -8.30 -16.94
C LEU A 106 22.08 -8.56 -17.20
N VAL A 107 22.89 -7.55 -16.94
CA VAL A 107 24.33 -7.59 -17.17
C VAL A 107 25.10 -7.07 -15.96
N GLY A 108 26.28 -7.63 -15.74
CA GLY A 108 27.32 -7.10 -14.88
C GLY A 108 28.45 -6.55 -15.72
N VAL A 109 28.94 -5.36 -15.41
CA VAL A 109 30.06 -4.73 -16.11
C VAL A 109 31.09 -4.21 -15.12
N SER A 110 32.38 -4.23 -15.53
CA SER A 110 33.46 -3.66 -14.74
C SER A 110 34.34 -2.80 -15.61
N GLY A 111 34.83 -1.69 -15.05
CA GLY A 111 35.74 -0.78 -15.71
C GLY A 111 35.87 0.57 -14.98
N PRO A 112 36.81 1.43 -15.41
CA PRO A 112 36.96 2.76 -14.87
C PRO A 112 35.80 3.68 -15.28
N LEU A 113 35.45 4.61 -14.41
CA LEU A 113 34.53 5.69 -14.72
C LEU A 113 35.25 6.79 -15.53
N PHE A 114 34.55 7.40 -16.46
CA PHE A 114 35.00 8.60 -17.14
C PHE A 114 33.83 9.50 -17.51
N ARG A 115 34.12 10.77 -17.81
CA ARG A 115 33.13 11.73 -18.27
C ARG A 115 33.23 11.88 -19.79
N THR A 116 32.11 11.70 -20.47
CA THR A 116 32.02 11.91 -21.92
C THR A 116 32.15 13.42 -22.26
N ARG A 117 32.36 13.73 -23.55
CA ARG A 117 32.36 15.11 -24.01
C ARG A 117 31.06 15.87 -23.76
N THR A 118 29.95 15.13 -23.65
CA THR A 118 28.64 15.69 -23.33
C THR A 118 28.37 15.79 -21.82
N GLY A 119 29.37 15.45 -20.99
CA GLY A 119 29.28 15.57 -19.54
C GLY A 119 28.69 14.35 -18.81
N GLU A 120 28.33 13.29 -19.53
CA GLU A 120 27.68 12.10 -18.91
C GLU A 120 28.71 11.17 -18.26
N THR A 121 28.47 10.78 -17.00
CA THR A 121 29.29 9.78 -16.28
C THR A 121 29.09 8.41 -16.89
N THR A 122 30.16 7.74 -17.28
CA THR A 122 30.13 6.53 -18.11
C THR A 122 31.14 5.50 -17.58
N VAL A 123 30.76 4.22 -17.59
CA VAL A 123 31.72 3.11 -17.37
C VAL A 123 32.38 2.78 -18.70
N LYS A 124 33.69 2.86 -18.76
CA LYS A 124 34.49 2.30 -19.85
C LYS A 124 34.62 0.81 -19.60
N VAL A 125 33.81 0.01 -20.28
CA VAL A 125 33.65 -1.40 -19.99
C VAL A 125 34.88 -2.20 -20.44
N GLU A 126 35.53 -2.85 -19.49
CA GLU A 126 36.67 -3.76 -19.71
C GLU A 126 36.29 -5.21 -19.51
N ALA A 127 35.23 -5.49 -18.74
CA ALA A 127 34.67 -6.83 -18.61
C ALA A 127 33.14 -6.75 -18.56
N VAL A 128 32.49 -7.73 -19.17
CA VAL A 128 31.02 -7.84 -19.19
C VAL A 128 30.62 -9.29 -18.97
N THR A 129 29.60 -9.50 -18.13
CA THR A 129 29.00 -10.80 -17.84
C THR A 129 27.50 -10.72 -18.10
N LEU A 130 26.96 -11.66 -18.87
CA LEU A 130 25.51 -11.82 -18.99
C LEU A 130 24.98 -12.50 -17.72
N LEU A 131 24.16 -11.81 -16.96
CA LEU A 131 23.61 -12.34 -15.70
C LEU A 131 22.29 -13.07 -15.90
N ALA A 132 21.42 -12.52 -16.76
CA ALA A 132 20.21 -13.21 -17.19
C ALA A 132 19.74 -12.72 -18.56
N LYS A 133 19.51 -13.67 -19.48
CA LYS A 133 18.92 -13.37 -20.79
C LYS A 133 17.43 -13.12 -20.68
N SER A 134 16.99 -11.95 -21.10
CA SER A 134 15.57 -11.59 -21.15
C SER A 134 14.93 -12.23 -22.38
N LEU A 135 14.14 -13.27 -22.20
CA LEU A 135 13.47 -13.98 -23.30
C LEU A 135 12.19 -13.29 -23.76
N ARG A 136 11.54 -12.53 -22.89
CA ARG A 136 10.37 -11.71 -23.22
C ARG A 136 10.74 -10.23 -23.22
N PRO A 137 10.42 -9.47 -24.27
CA PRO A 137 10.71 -8.05 -24.27
C PRO A 137 9.90 -7.35 -23.17
N LEU A 138 10.58 -6.51 -22.39
CA LEU A 138 9.89 -5.58 -21.50
C LEU A 138 9.28 -4.44 -22.31
N PRO A 139 8.10 -3.97 -21.94
CA PRO A 139 7.40 -2.88 -22.62
C PRO A 139 8.03 -1.50 -22.29
N PHE A 140 9.32 -1.33 -22.61
CA PHE A 140 9.97 -0.03 -22.50
C PHE A 140 9.29 0.97 -23.44
N GLY A 141 9.04 2.18 -22.98
CA GLY A 141 8.53 3.26 -23.80
C GLY A 141 9.52 3.68 -24.87
N LYS A 142 9.04 4.41 -25.85
CA LYS A 142 9.87 5.10 -26.84
C LYS A 142 9.99 6.58 -26.45
N ASP A 143 11.21 7.09 -26.46
CA ASP A 143 11.46 8.53 -26.35
C ASP A 143 11.27 9.13 -27.74
N GLU A 144 10.38 10.11 -27.89
CA GLU A 144 10.15 10.88 -29.10
C GLU A 144 10.51 12.34 -28.84
N ILE A 145 11.15 12.99 -29.81
CA ILE A 145 11.43 14.41 -29.70
C ILE A 145 10.28 15.16 -30.38
N VAL A 146 9.45 15.83 -29.58
CA VAL A 146 8.35 16.69 -30.05
C VAL A 146 8.69 18.12 -29.65
N ASP A 147 8.79 19.02 -30.63
CA ASP A 147 9.10 20.43 -30.42
C ASP A 147 10.38 20.71 -29.58
N GLY A 148 11.38 19.83 -29.71
CA GLY A 148 12.65 19.95 -29.00
C GLY A 148 12.64 19.40 -27.56
N ALA A 149 11.50 18.94 -27.06
CA ALA A 149 11.36 18.24 -25.79
C ALA A 149 11.31 16.71 -25.99
N VAL A 150 11.90 15.95 -25.06
CA VAL A 150 11.81 14.48 -25.08
C VAL A 150 10.48 14.07 -24.45
N VAL A 151 9.56 13.58 -25.27
CA VAL A 151 8.31 12.99 -24.83
C VAL A 151 8.51 11.47 -24.72
N ARG A 152 8.36 10.93 -23.53
CA ARG A 152 8.42 9.47 -23.30
C ARG A 152 7.05 8.85 -23.44
N HIS A 153 6.82 8.08 -24.51
CA HIS A 153 5.63 7.26 -24.65
C HIS A 153 5.84 5.95 -23.90
N SER A 154 5.11 5.76 -22.81
CA SER A 154 5.11 4.48 -22.09
C SER A 154 4.50 3.39 -22.97
N GLY A 155 5.26 2.35 -23.28
CA GLY A 155 4.75 1.16 -23.95
C GLY A 155 3.82 0.30 -23.08
N PHE A 156 3.70 0.63 -21.78
CA PHE A 156 2.95 -0.11 -20.78
C PHE A 156 2.02 0.85 -20.01
N ALA A 157 1.07 1.44 -20.74
CA ALA A 157 0.19 2.49 -20.22
C ALA A 157 -1.14 1.96 -19.65
N ASP A 158 -1.61 0.78 -20.10
CA ASP A 158 -2.87 0.20 -19.62
C ASP A 158 -2.78 -0.17 -18.12
N PRO A 159 -3.56 0.48 -17.24
CA PRO A 159 -3.52 0.23 -15.80
C PRO A 159 -3.84 -1.22 -15.43
N GLU A 160 -4.80 -1.87 -16.10
CA GLU A 160 -5.16 -3.24 -15.79
C GLU A 160 -4.03 -4.22 -16.08
N MET A 161 -3.39 -4.09 -17.23
CA MET A 161 -2.22 -4.90 -17.57
C MET A 161 -1.04 -4.64 -16.62
N ARG A 162 -0.86 -3.40 -16.15
CA ARG A 162 0.16 -3.05 -15.14
C ARG A 162 -0.11 -3.74 -13.80
N TYR A 163 -1.36 -3.83 -13.36
CA TYR A 163 -1.72 -4.55 -12.13
C TYR A 163 -1.49 -6.05 -12.29
N ARG A 164 -1.90 -6.65 -13.40
CA ARG A 164 -1.72 -8.09 -13.68
C ARG A 164 -0.26 -8.49 -13.84
N GLN A 165 0.55 -7.63 -14.46
CA GLN A 165 1.97 -7.87 -14.69
C GLN A 165 2.84 -6.91 -13.85
N ARG A 166 2.57 -6.83 -12.56
CA ARG A 166 3.28 -5.91 -11.65
C ARG A 166 4.79 -6.07 -11.69
N TYR A 167 5.30 -7.26 -11.93
CA TYR A 167 6.74 -7.50 -12.12
C TYR A 167 7.30 -6.78 -13.35
N ALA A 168 6.54 -6.64 -14.42
CA ALA A 168 6.93 -5.87 -15.60
C ALA A 168 6.76 -4.36 -15.35
N ASP A 169 5.68 -3.96 -14.69
CA ASP A 169 5.42 -2.58 -14.24
C ASP A 169 6.57 -2.06 -13.35
N LEU A 170 6.97 -2.83 -12.34
CA LEU A 170 8.11 -2.51 -11.50
C LEU A 170 9.44 -2.46 -12.27
N ALA A 171 9.62 -3.27 -13.31
CA ALA A 171 10.83 -3.27 -14.11
C ALA A 171 10.95 -2.04 -15.02
N VAL A 172 9.83 -1.48 -15.47
CA VAL A 172 9.77 -0.37 -16.42
C VAL A 172 9.59 0.98 -15.75
N HIS A 173 8.73 1.06 -14.71
CA HIS A 173 8.33 2.29 -14.05
C HIS A 173 9.04 2.47 -12.70
N ALA A 174 10.02 3.38 -12.65
CA ALA A 174 10.78 3.66 -11.44
C ALA A 174 9.95 4.34 -10.35
N ASP A 175 8.98 5.15 -10.74
CA ASP A 175 8.01 5.80 -9.83
C ASP A 175 7.17 4.78 -9.07
N VAL A 176 6.75 3.70 -9.74
CA VAL A 176 6.01 2.60 -9.09
C VAL A 176 6.88 1.89 -8.06
N ARG A 177 8.14 1.58 -8.39
CA ARG A 177 9.09 1.00 -7.40
C ARG A 177 9.25 1.93 -6.20
N ARG A 178 9.43 3.23 -6.47
CA ARG A 178 9.63 4.24 -5.43
C ARG A 178 8.42 4.33 -4.50
N ARG A 179 7.20 4.22 -5.04
CA ARG A 179 5.95 4.17 -4.27
C ARG A 179 5.96 3.02 -3.27
N PHE A 180 6.32 1.80 -3.68
CA PHE A 180 6.40 0.66 -2.77
C PHE A 180 7.54 0.77 -1.75
N VAL A 181 8.67 1.39 -2.10
CA VAL A 181 9.73 1.73 -1.14
C VAL A 181 9.19 2.70 -0.07
N ALA A 182 8.42 3.71 -0.48
CA ALA A 182 7.79 4.65 0.45
C ALA A 182 6.79 3.95 1.38
N ARG A 183 5.96 3.04 0.86
CA ARG A 183 5.06 2.22 1.67
C ARG A 183 5.80 1.41 2.73
N THR A 184 6.87 0.75 2.35
CA THR A 184 7.71 -0.02 3.29
C THR A 184 8.31 0.87 4.36
N ARG A 185 8.78 2.08 3.99
CA ARG A 185 9.29 3.06 4.95
C ARG A 185 8.22 3.55 5.92
N MET A 186 7.01 3.84 5.43
CA MET A 186 5.87 4.21 6.25
C MET A 186 5.58 3.15 7.33
N ILE A 187 5.44 1.89 6.91
CA ILE A 187 5.15 0.77 7.83
C ILE A 187 6.26 0.61 8.87
N ARG A 188 7.51 0.68 8.43
CA ARG A 188 8.67 0.60 9.34
C ARG A 188 8.68 1.72 10.39
N GLU A 189 8.33 2.95 9.99
CA GLU A 189 8.31 4.09 10.90
C GLU A 189 7.15 4.00 11.89
N ILE A 190 5.98 3.50 11.47
CA ILE A 190 4.83 3.24 12.34
C ILE A 190 5.22 2.19 13.40
N ARG A 191 5.86 1.08 13.02
CA ARG A 191 6.38 0.09 13.98
C ARG A 191 7.33 0.72 14.99
N ALA A 192 8.32 1.45 14.50
CA ALA A 192 9.28 2.11 15.38
C ALA A 192 8.63 3.14 16.35
N ALA A 193 7.54 3.78 15.92
CA ALA A 193 6.77 4.68 16.77
C ALA A 193 6.03 3.94 17.87
N LEU A 194 5.35 2.85 17.55
CA LEU A 194 4.62 2.02 18.53
C LEU A 194 5.57 1.33 19.50
N ASP A 195 6.66 0.74 19.02
CA ASP A 195 7.72 0.14 19.84
C ASP A 195 8.30 1.17 20.82
N GLY A 196 8.55 2.40 20.34
CA GLY A 196 9.04 3.50 21.16
C GLY A 196 8.07 3.97 22.25
N LEU A 197 6.77 3.69 22.10
CA LEU A 197 5.72 3.92 23.09
C LEU A 197 5.51 2.70 24.03
N GLY A 198 6.27 1.62 23.84
CA GLY A 198 6.20 0.41 24.63
C GLY A 198 5.07 -0.54 24.24
N TYR A 199 4.55 -0.44 23.02
CA TYR A 199 3.64 -1.46 22.49
C TYR A 199 4.41 -2.70 22.05
N LEU A 200 3.78 -3.86 22.22
CA LEU A 200 4.27 -5.16 21.78
C LEU A 200 3.60 -5.54 20.46
N GLU A 201 4.38 -5.80 19.40
CA GLU A 201 3.85 -6.40 18.17
C GLU A 201 3.51 -7.86 18.43
N VAL A 202 2.30 -8.26 18.06
CA VAL A 202 1.78 -9.62 18.25
C VAL A 202 1.18 -10.15 16.96
N GLU A 203 0.97 -11.46 16.90
CA GLU A 203 0.25 -12.14 15.81
C GLU A 203 -0.94 -12.89 16.40
N THR A 204 -2.13 -12.65 15.85
CA THR A 204 -3.36 -13.32 16.22
C THR A 204 -3.88 -14.22 15.09
N PRO A 205 -4.81 -15.16 15.35
CA PRO A 205 -5.24 -16.10 14.33
C PRO A 205 -5.92 -15.46 13.12
N VAL A 206 -5.41 -15.75 11.92
CA VAL A 206 -6.07 -15.42 10.65
C VAL A 206 -7.29 -16.34 10.42
N LEU A 207 -7.16 -17.62 10.76
CA LEU A 207 -8.27 -18.61 10.69
C LEU A 207 -8.99 -18.64 12.03
N GLN A 208 -10.25 -18.24 12.02
CA GLN A 208 -11.05 -18.10 13.24
C GLN A 208 -12.28 -19.01 13.20
N PRO A 209 -12.65 -19.65 14.31
CA PRO A 209 -13.88 -20.46 14.40
C PRO A 209 -15.14 -19.59 14.42
N LEU A 210 -15.02 -18.32 14.83
CA LEU A 210 -16.08 -17.32 14.84
C LEU A 210 -15.45 -15.99 14.38
N TYR A 211 -16.11 -15.29 13.47
CA TYR A 211 -15.69 -13.96 13.02
C TYR A 211 -16.40 -12.85 13.81
N GLY A 212 -15.75 -11.74 14.01
CA GLY A 212 -16.29 -10.58 14.73
C GLY A 212 -15.31 -9.41 14.73
N GLY A 213 -15.65 -8.32 15.45
CA GLY A 213 -14.83 -7.11 15.53
C GLY A 213 -15.16 -6.06 14.44
N ALA A 214 -15.89 -6.43 13.40
CA ALA A 214 -16.34 -5.52 12.35
C ALA A 214 -17.69 -5.95 11.78
N ALA A 215 -18.36 -5.05 11.06
CA ALA A 215 -19.51 -5.35 10.23
C ALA A 215 -19.04 -5.65 8.81
N ALA A 216 -18.82 -6.92 8.48
CA ALA A 216 -18.34 -7.35 7.16
C ALA A 216 -18.68 -8.82 6.90
N ARG A 217 -18.75 -9.20 5.62
CA ARG A 217 -18.95 -10.59 5.22
C ARG A 217 -17.61 -11.33 5.19
N PRO A 218 -17.44 -12.48 5.90
CA PRO A 218 -16.20 -13.23 5.91
C PRO A 218 -16.02 -14.11 4.67
N PHE A 219 -14.76 -14.48 4.36
CA PHE A 219 -14.46 -15.66 3.57
C PHE A 219 -14.54 -16.90 4.45
N THR A 220 -15.06 -18.00 3.92
CA THR A 220 -15.22 -19.27 4.61
C THR A 220 -14.26 -20.32 4.08
N THR A 221 -13.76 -21.18 4.97
CA THR A 221 -12.95 -22.34 4.61
C THR A 221 -13.29 -23.52 5.52
N HIS A 222 -12.64 -24.66 5.35
CA HIS A 222 -12.91 -25.89 6.12
C HIS A 222 -11.60 -26.55 6.55
N HIS A 223 -11.49 -26.91 7.84
CA HIS A 223 -10.36 -27.65 8.37
C HIS A 223 -10.66 -29.15 8.26
N ASN A 224 -10.06 -29.82 7.27
CA ASN A 224 -10.37 -31.21 6.93
C ASN A 224 -10.12 -32.20 8.08
N ALA A 225 -9.03 -32.05 8.83
CA ALA A 225 -8.68 -32.99 9.89
C ALA A 225 -9.57 -32.86 11.14
N LEU A 226 -10.14 -31.69 11.39
CA LEU A 226 -11.03 -31.44 12.52
C LEU A 226 -12.49 -31.41 12.10
N ASP A 227 -12.77 -31.56 10.80
CA ASP A 227 -14.10 -31.48 10.20
C ASP A 227 -14.91 -30.27 10.70
N MET A 228 -14.28 -29.09 10.66
CA MET A 228 -14.91 -27.86 11.17
C MET A 228 -14.79 -26.69 10.18
N PRO A 229 -15.85 -25.87 10.07
CA PRO A 229 -15.77 -24.63 9.31
C PRO A 229 -14.88 -23.61 10.02
N LEU A 230 -14.14 -22.84 9.23
CA LEU A 230 -13.36 -21.72 9.70
C LEU A 230 -13.63 -20.49 8.82
N PHE A 231 -13.34 -19.32 9.35
CA PHE A 231 -13.47 -18.04 8.68
C PHE A 231 -12.11 -17.36 8.62
N LEU A 232 -11.82 -16.67 7.52
CA LEU A 232 -10.74 -15.72 7.52
C LEU A 232 -11.18 -14.49 8.30
N ARG A 233 -10.31 -13.95 9.16
CA ARG A 233 -10.62 -12.81 10.03
C ARG A 233 -11.06 -11.60 9.24
N ILE A 234 -12.00 -10.85 9.78
CA ILE A 234 -12.48 -9.56 9.24
C ILE A 234 -11.95 -8.36 10.04
N ALA A 235 -11.37 -8.61 11.23
CA ALA A 235 -10.72 -7.69 12.16
C ALA A 235 -9.87 -8.47 13.16
N ASP A 236 -8.87 -7.80 13.76
CA ASP A 236 -7.99 -8.36 14.79
C ASP A 236 -8.53 -8.08 16.22
N GLU A 237 -9.48 -7.20 16.35
CA GLU A 237 -9.99 -6.53 17.55
C GLU A 237 -10.22 -7.48 18.74
N LEU A 238 -11.07 -8.51 18.55
CA LEU A 238 -11.49 -9.36 19.68
C LEU A 238 -10.32 -10.19 20.25
N TYR A 239 -9.34 -10.55 19.44
CA TYR A 239 -8.16 -11.28 19.90
C TYR A 239 -7.17 -10.35 20.61
N LEU A 240 -6.93 -9.16 20.08
CA LEU A 240 -6.04 -8.16 20.70
C LEU A 240 -6.56 -7.73 22.07
N LYS A 241 -7.86 -7.51 22.21
CA LYS A 241 -8.49 -7.21 23.52
C LYS A 241 -8.32 -8.36 24.53
N ARG A 242 -8.41 -9.63 24.12
CA ARG A 242 -8.12 -10.79 24.98
C ARG A 242 -6.69 -10.79 25.49
N LEU A 243 -5.70 -10.33 24.69
CA LEU A 243 -4.32 -10.20 25.11
C LEU A 243 -4.17 -9.12 26.19
N VAL A 244 -4.89 -8.01 26.06
CA VAL A 244 -4.89 -6.95 27.09
C VAL A 244 -5.54 -7.45 28.39
N VAL A 245 -6.63 -8.23 28.33
CA VAL A 245 -7.17 -8.92 29.52
C VAL A 245 -6.11 -9.85 30.13
N GLY A 246 -5.30 -10.50 29.31
CA GLY A 246 -4.20 -11.37 29.76
C GLY A 246 -3.01 -10.64 30.37
N GLY A 247 -3.01 -9.30 30.41
CA GLY A 247 -1.96 -8.47 31.04
C GLY A 247 -0.93 -7.90 30.05
N LEU A 248 -1.10 -8.05 28.73
CA LEU A 248 -0.31 -7.34 27.74
C LEU A 248 -0.93 -5.94 27.53
N GLU A 249 -0.52 -4.97 28.36
CA GLU A 249 -1.18 -3.67 28.48
C GLU A 249 -1.18 -2.81 27.21
N ARG A 250 -0.19 -3.02 26.32
CA ARG A 250 -0.08 -2.33 25.03
C ARG A 250 0.31 -3.31 23.96
N VAL A 251 -0.59 -3.55 23.02
CA VAL A 251 -0.40 -4.48 21.90
C VAL A 251 -0.75 -3.84 20.58
N TYR A 252 -0.08 -4.27 19.52
CA TYR A 252 -0.49 -3.96 18.16
C TYR A 252 -0.24 -5.13 17.21
N GLU A 253 -0.99 -5.16 16.11
CA GLU A 253 -0.78 -6.05 14.99
C GLU A 253 -0.84 -5.26 13.69
N ILE A 254 0.08 -5.54 12.75
CA ILE A 254 -0.02 -5.10 11.36
C ILE A 254 -0.21 -6.35 10.53
N GLY A 255 -1.45 -6.62 10.16
CA GLY A 255 -1.86 -7.85 9.50
C GLY A 255 -2.77 -7.62 8.30
N HIS A 256 -3.17 -8.71 7.66
CA HIS A 256 -4.20 -8.70 6.64
C HIS A 256 -5.54 -9.11 7.21
N ASP A 257 -6.56 -8.31 6.90
CA ASP A 257 -7.95 -8.65 7.09
C ASP A 257 -8.61 -8.97 5.75
N PHE A 258 -9.68 -9.75 5.82
CA PHE A 258 -10.35 -10.33 4.66
C PHE A 258 -11.85 -10.05 4.71
N ARG A 259 -12.35 -9.27 3.73
CA ARG A 259 -13.78 -8.97 3.62
C ARG A 259 -14.30 -9.41 2.25
N ASN A 260 -15.25 -10.33 2.23
CA ASN A 260 -15.84 -10.89 1.00
C ASN A 260 -16.88 -9.94 0.41
N GLU A 261 -16.41 -8.81 -0.05
CA GLU A 261 -17.19 -7.69 -0.57
C GLU A 261 -16.80 -7.33 -2.00
N GLY A 262 -17.41 -6.26 -2.54
CA GLY A 262 -17.11 -5.78 -3.89
C GLY A 262 -15.70 -5.19 -4.01
N ILE A 263 -15.15 -5.25 -5.22
CA ILE A 263 -13.86 -4.63 -5.56
C ILE A 263 -14.12 -3.31 -6.27
N ASP A 264 -13.63 -2.20 -5.71
CA ASP A 264 -13.71 -0.87 -6.30
C ASP A 264 -12.37 -0.11 -6.22
N ARG A 265 -12.43 1.23 -6.31
CA ARG A 265 -11.22 2.07 -6.24
C ARG A 265 -10.62 2.17 -4.83
N THR A 266 -11.38 1.86 -3.79
CA THR A 266 -11.02 2.05 -2.38
C THR A 266 -11.10 0.78 -1.56
N HIS A 267 -11.61 -0.32 -2.15
CA HIS A 267 -11.79 -1.61 -1.50
C HIS A 267 -11.10 -2.73 -2.28
N ASN A 268 -10.37 -3.56 -1.54
CA ASN A 268 -9.80 -4.82 -1.99
C ASN A 268 -10.18 -5.90 -0.96
N PRO A 269 -10.54 -7.12 -1.37
CA PRO A 269 -11.02 -8.15 -0.42
C PRO A 269 -9.98 -8.57 0.62
N GLU A 270 -8.72 -8.37 0.35
CA GLU A 270 -7.57 -8.53 1.25
C GLU A 270 -6.85 -7.19 1.36
N PHE A 271 -6.68 -6.68 2.57
CA PHE A 271 -6.08 -5.37 2.82
C PHE A 271 -5.25 -5.37 4.11
N THR A 272 -4.34 -4.41 4.24
CA THR A 272 -3.49 -4.28 5.42
C THR A 272 -4.16 -3.38 6.45
N MET A 273 -4.37 -3.92 7.65
CA MET A 273 -4.85 -3.21 8.83
C MET A 273 -3.71 -3.05 9.84
N LEU A 274 -3.67 -1.94 10.53
CA LEU A 274 -2.99 -1.77 11.81
C LEU A 274 -4.07 -1.65 12.87
N GLU A 275 -4.04 -2.53 13.86
CA GLU A 275 -4.83 -2.37 15.09
C GLU A 275 -3.91 -2.29 16.30
N PHE A 276 -4.23 -1.40 17.26
CA PHE A 276 -3.49 -1.30 18.52
C PHE A 276 -4.40 -0.93 19.68
N TYR A 277 -4.08 -1.45 20.86
CA TYR A 277 -4.86 -1.29 22.09
C TYR A 277 -3.95 -0.91 23.25
N GLU A 278 -4.42 0.03 24.11
CA GLU A 278 -3.69 0.52 25.28
C GLU A 278 -4.60 0.49 26.50
N ALA A 279 -4.20 -0.29 27.52
CA ALA A 279 -4.89 -0.33 28.80
C ALA A 279 -4.78 1.02 29.53
N TYR A 280 -5.83 1.36 30.28
CA TYR A 280 -5.94 2.61 31.06
C TYR A 280 -5.93 3.90 30.21
N ALA A 281 -6.20 3.77 28.92
CA ALA A 281 -6.37 4.86 27.98
C ALA A 281 -7.84 5.00 27.57
N ASP A 282 -8.22 6.17 27.09
CA ASP A 282 -9.53 6.44 26.49
C ASP A 282 -9.36 6.98 25.05
N TYR A 283 -10.46 7.25 24.36
CA TYR A 283 -10.45 7.70 22.96
C TYR A 283 -9.71 9.04 22.79
N THR A 284 -9.56 9.87 23.82
CA THR A 284 -8.80 11.13 23.73
C THR A 284 -7.31 10.86 23.66
N VAL A 285 -6.81 9.88 24.44
CA VAL A 285 -5.42 9.41 24.34
C VAL A 285 -5.19 8.78 22.97
N MET A 286 -6.16 8.03 22.43
CA MET A 286 -6.07 7.44 21.09
C MET A 286 -5.98 8.49 19.99
N MET A 287 -6.68 9.64 20.11
CA MET A 287 -6.53 10.77 19.17
C MET A 287 -5.07 11.25 19.13
N ASP A 288 -4.43 11.47 20.28
CA ASP A 288 -3.03 11.91 20.37
C ASP A 288 -2.07 10.87 19.77
N ARG A 289 -2.34 9.56 19.98
CA ARG A 289 -1.57 8.47 19.35
C ARG A 289 -1.68 8.51 17.83
N VAL A 290 -2.91 8.60 17.31
CA VAL A 290 -3.17 8.68 15.87
C VAL A 290 -2.50 9.89 15.25
N GLU A 291 -2.64 11.09 15.83
CA GLU A 291 -1.98 12.30 15.33
C GLU A 291 -0.47 12.11 15.24
N SER A 292 0.16 11.59 16.30
CA SER A 292 1.62 11.34 16.33
C SER A 292 2.05 10.33 15.26
N LEU A 293 1.33 9.20 15.13
CA LEU A 293 1.65 8.16 14.13
C LEU A 293 1.53 8.69 12.70
N LEU A 294 0.48 9.46 12.42
CA LEU A 294 0.24 9.99 11.06
C LEU A 294 1.28 11.03 10.65
N VAL A 295 1.73 11.88 11.57
CA VAL A 295 2.84 12.82 11.32
C VAL A 295 4.10 12.05 10.93
N ARG A 296 4.49 11.04 11.70
CA ARG A 296 5.68 10.22 11.43
C ARG A 296 5.55 9.44 10.12
N ALA A 297 4.38 8.86 9.85
CA ALA A 297 4.08 8.18 8.60
C ALA A 297 4.22 9.11 7.39
N SER A 298 3.66 10.32 7.48
CA SER A 298 3.77 11.36 6.45
C SER A 298 5.24 11.74 6.20
N ASP A 299 6.02 11.99 7.25
CA ASP A 299 7.43 12.37 7.13
C ASP A 299 8.26 11.25 6.48
N ALA A 300 7.98 9.99 6.83
CA ALA A 300 8.63 8.82 6.20
C ALA A 300 8.33 8.72 4.71
N VAL A 301 7.08 8.93 4.29
CA VAL A 301 6.68 8.94 2.88
C VAL A 301 7.28 10.12 2.14
N ARG A 302 7.26 11.32 2.75
CA ARG A 302 7.88 12.54 2.22
C ARG A 302 9.37 12.34 1.96
N GLY A 303 10.09 11.72 2.88
CA GLY A 303 11.51 11.38 2.71
C GLY A 303 11.84 10.50 1.50
N VAL A 304 10.82 9.93 0.84
CA VAL A 304 10.98 9.09 -0.35
C VAL A 304 10.31 9.70 -1.59
N LEU A 305 9.07 10.19 -1.50
CA LEU A 305 8.27 10.61 -2.66
C LEU A 305 8.32 12.10 -2.93
N ASP A 306 8.58 12.94 -1.91
CA ASP A 306 8.62 14.38 -2.11
C ASP A 306 9.78 14.77 -3.04
N VAL A 307 9.51 15.62 -4.01
CA VAL A 307 10.48 16.07 -5.01
C VAL A 307 11.75 16.66 -4.37
N SER A 308 11.61 17.33 -3.23
CA SER A 308 12.74 17.94 -2.52
C SER A 308 13.68 16.92 -1.87
N ALA A 309 13.19 15.71 -1.60
CA ALA A 309 13.95 14.62 -0.98
C ALA A 309 14.66 13.71 -1.98
N ILE A 310 14.37 13.86 -3.30
CA ILE A 310 14.92 13.00 -4.35
C ILE A 310 16.28 13.55 -4.82
N ALA A 311 17.32 12.74 -4.68
CA ALA A 311 18.65 13.11 -5.16
C ALA A 311 18.67 13.29 -6.70
N PRO A 312 19.48 14.22 -7.24
CA PRO A 312 19.54 14.46 -8.68
C PRO A 312 19.79 13.20 -9.50
N GLU A 313 20.66 12.31 -9.04
CA GLU A 313 21.00 11.05 -9.70
C GLU A 313 19.80 10.09 -9.79
N GLU A 314 18.94 10.10 -8.77
CA GLU A 314 17.73 9.26 -8.74
C GLU A 314 16.61 9.81 -9.65
N ARG A 315 16.62 11.11 -9.94
CA ARG A 315 15.64 11.74 -10.85
C ARG A 315 15.79 11.29 -12.30
N LEU A 316 16.94 10.77 -12.69
CA LEU A 316 17.22 10.33 -14.08
C LEU A 316 16.26 9.23 -14.59
N LEU A 317 15.58 8.50 -13.69
CA LEU A 317 14.62 7.46 -14.04
C LEU A 317 13.15 7.88 -13.84
N LEU A 318 12.90 9.03 -13.21
CA LEU A 318 11.54 9.45 -12.85
C LEU A 318 10.98 10.37 -13.93
N PRO A 319 9.74 10.16 -14.37
CA PRO A 319 9.02 11.14 -15.16
C PRO A 319 8.64 12.35 -14.27
N ASP A 320 8.50 13.54 -14.87
CA ASP A 320 8.18 14.76 -14.14
C ASP A 320 6.83 14.64 -13.38
N GLU A 321 5.87 13.92 -13.94
CA GLU A 321 4.56 13.68 -13.32
C GLU A 321 4.63 12.80 -12.06
N ALA A 322 5.72 12.08 -11.84
CA ALA A 322 5.94 11.28 -10.63
C ALA A 322 6.43 12.11 -9.44
N LEU A 323 6.70 13.39 -9.65
CA LEU A 323 7.15 14.33 -8.63
C LEU A 323 5.94 14.92 -7.90
N VAL A 324 5.40 14.21 -6.91
CA VAL A 324 4.21 14.60 -6.15
C VAL A 324 4.56 15.37 -4.89
N ALA A 325 3.69 16.32 -4.51
CA ALA A 325 3.72 16.91 -3.18
C ALA A 325 3.01 15.96 -2.21
N VAL A 326 3.74 15.41 -1.26
CA VAL A 326 3.17 14.53 -0.23
C VAL A 326 2.47 15.37 0.84
N PRO A 327 1.19 15.07 1.18
CA PRO A 327 0.47 15.80 2.23
C PRO A 327 1.22 15.78 3.56
N ARG A 328 1.13 16.89 4.30
CA ARG A 328 1.58 16.99 5.69
C ARG A 328 0.40 16.88 6.63
N PHE A 329 0.54 16.04 7.64
CA PHE A 329 -0.35 16.10 8.78
C PHE A 329 0.13 17.17 9.76
N ALA A 330 -0.77 18.07 10.15
CA ALA A 330 -0.48 19.20 11.03
C ALA A 330 -1.49 19.19 12.20
N PRO A 331 -1.20 18.44 13.29
CA PRO A 331 -2.05 18.43 14.47
C PRO A 331 -2.01 19.78 15.22
N PRO A 332 -3.02 20.08 16.08
CA PRO A 332 -4.17 19.21 16.36
C PRO A 332 -5.19 19.20 15.23
N PHE A 333 -5.77 18.01 14.93
CA PHE A 333 -6.83 17.94 13.91
C PHE A 333 -8.14 18.49 14.43
N PRO A 334 -8.96 19.15 13.57
CA PRO A 334 -10.31 19.57 13.90
C PRO A 334 -11.17 18.41 14.40
N ARG A 335 -12.14 18.72 15.29
CA ARG A 335 -13.14 17.76 15.77
C ARG A 335 -14.50 18.17 15.29
N LEU A 336 -15.24 17.23 14.71
CA LEU A 336 -16.59 17.39 14.20
C LEU A 336 -17.51 16.41 14.94
N GLU A 337 -18.51 16.91 15.67
CA GLU A 337 -19.46 16.04 16.36
C GLU A 337 -20.44 15.41 15.36
N TRP A 338 -20.59 14.08 15.41
CA TRP A 338 -21.36 13.30 14.43
C TRP A 338 -22.83 13.75 14.36
N VAL A 339 -23.56 13.74 15.49
CA VAL A 339 -25.00 14.06 15.53
C VAL A 339 -25.27 15.52 15.16
N PRO A 340 -24.58 16.53 15.72
CA PRO A 340 -24.82 17.94 15.35
C PRO A 340 -24.50 18.21 13.86
N SER A 341 -23.52 17.55 13.28
CA SER A 341 -23.17 17.75 11.86
C SER A 341 -24.24 17.18 10.93
N LEU A 342 -24.74 15.98 11.21
CA LEU A 342 -25.81 15.37 10.44
C LEU A 342 -27.14 16.14 10.61
N ASN A 343 -27.48 16.52 11.84
CA ASN A 343 -28.69 17.32 12.11
C ASN A 343 -28.69 18.65 11.33
N ARG A 344 -27.53 19.31 11.25
CA ARG A 344 -27.36 20.52 10.45
C ARG A 344 -27.61 20.29 8.97
N ALA A 345 -27.07 19.20 8.45
CA ALA A 345 -27.19 18.82 7.04
C ALA A 345 -28.62 18.40 6.67
N LEU A 346 -29.33 17.74 7.58
CA LEU A 346 -30.72 17.28 7.40
C LEU A 346 -31.73 18.37 7.66
N GLY A 347 -31.42 19.38 8.51
CA GLY A 347 -32.37 20.34 9.07
C GLY A 347 -33.38 19.69 10.05
N ALA A 348 -33.05 18.54 10.65
CA ALA A 348 -33.88 17.74 11.54
C ALA A 348 -33.06 16.98 12.56
N ASP A 349 -33.66 16.56 13.65
CA ASP A 349 -33.01 15.66 14.63
C ASP A 349 -33.01 14.19 14.12
N CYS A 350 -31.84 13.71 13.73
CA CYS A 350 -31.69 12.39 13.17
C CYS A 350 -31.92 11.25 14.20
N LEU A 351 -31.63 11.49 15.49
CA LEU A 351 -31.85 10.49 16.53
C LEU A 351 -33.34 10.41 16.94
N ALA A 352 -34.07 11.53 16.92
CA ALA A 352 -35.51 11.55 17.20
C ALA A 352 -36.35 11.05 16.01
N ALA A 353 -35.79 11.06 14.79
CA ALA A 353 -36.50 10.60 13.59
C ALA A 353 -36.73 9.09 13.62
N GLY A 354 -37.95 8.63 13.35
CA GLY A 354 -38.28 7.24 13.19
C GLY A 354 -37.74 6.67 11.85
N THR A 355 -37.64 5.35 11.75
CA THR A 355 -37.14 4.66 10.53
C THR A 355 -37.84 5.09 9.24
N PRO A 356 -39.20 5.28 9.19
CA PRO A 356 -39.86 5.77 7.98
C PRO A 356 -39.41 7.18 7.55
N ALA A 357 -39.19 8.08 8.49
CA ALA A 357 -38.70 9.43 8.20
C ALA A 357 -37.24 9.43 7.70
N LEU A 358 -36.38 8.59 8.31
CA LEU A 358 -34.99 8.39 7.84
C LEU A 358 -34.96 7.82 6.42
N ARG A 359 -35.83 6.88 6.08
CA ARG A 359 -35.96 6.35 4.70
C ARG A 359 -36.32 7.45 3.72
N GLU A 360 -37.30 8.28 4.05
CA GLU A 360 -37.69 9.41 3.20
C GLU A 360 -36.54 10.40 3.01
N MET A 361 -35.77 10.71 4.07
CA MET A 361 -34.56 11.54 3.98
C MET A 361 -33.50 10.88 3.08
N ALA A 362 -33.24 9.59 3.23
CA ALA A 362 -32.30 8.83 2.45
C ALA A 362 -32.67 8.79 0.96
N HIS A 363 -33.95 8.61 0.63
CA HIS A 363 -34.44 8.73 -0.76
C HIS A 363 -34.16 10.11 -1.36
N ARG A 364 -34.40 11.19 -0.60
CA ARG A 364 -34.19 12.58 -1.07
C ARG A 364 -32.72 12.85 -1.42
N VAL A 365 -31.78 12.24 -0.73
CA VAL A 365 -30.33 12.42 -0.98
C VAL A 365 -29.74 11.37 -1.92
N GLY A 366 -30.57 10.47 -2.50
CA GLY A 366 -30.15 9.52 -3.53
C GLY A 366 -29.52 8.24 -3.00
N VAL A 367 -29.75 7.86 -1.74
CA VAL A 367 -29.34 6.55 -1.20
C VAL A 367 -30.11 5.45 -1.91
N HIS A 368 -29.41 4.38 -2.30
CA HIS A 368 -30.02 3.26 -3.02
C HIS A 368 -30.53 2.16 -2.06
N LYS A 369 -31.55 1.39 -2.51
CA LYS A 369 -32.10 0.23 -1.77
C LYS A 369 -32.55 0.54 -0.34
N VAL A 370 -33.03 1.73 -0.10
CA VAL A 370 -33.39 2.28 1.23
C VAL A 370 -34.32 1.36 2.02
N GLU A 371 -35.25 0.67 1.34
CA GLU A 371 -36.23 -0.23 1.98
C GLU A 371 -35.60 -1.42 2.70
N ALA A 372 -34.44 -1.88 2.24
CA ALA A 372 -33.72 -3.02 2.81
C ALA A 372 -32.75 -2.61 3.95
N LEU A 373 -32.59 -1.30 4.20
CA LEU A 373 -31.63 -0.82 5.20
C LEU A 373 -32.25 -0.81 6.60
N SER A 374 -31.48 -1.29 7.58
CA SER A 374 -31.79 -1.12 9.00
C SER A 374 -31.64 0.35 9.42
N ARG A 375 -32.20 0.72 10.59
CA ARG A 375 -32.07 2.10 11.10
C ARG A 375 -30.61 2.55 11.24
N PRO A 376 -29.69 1.78 11.84
CA PRO A 376 -28.28 2.17 11.90
C PRO A 376 -27.69 2.40 10.51
N LYS A 377 -27.91 1.50 9.55
CA LYS A 377 -27.43 1.67 8.17
C LYS A 377 -27.98 2.90 7.47
N LEU A 378 -29.25 3.28 7.72
CA LEU A 378 -29.83 4.51 7.19
C LEU A 378 -29.14 5.75 7.73
N LEU A 379 -28.81 5.78 9.02
CA LEU A 379 -28.08 6.88 9.64
C LEU A 379 -26.66 7.02 9.08
N ASP A 380 -25.98 5.90 8.90
CA ASP A 380 -24.64 5.85 8.34
C ASP A 380 -24.61 6.32 6.87
N GLU A 381 -25.48 5.80 6.03
CA GLU A 381 -25.63 6.24 4.63
C GLU A 381 -25.98 7.73 4.49
N LEU A 382 -26.82 8.25 5.37
CA LEU A 382 -27.12 9.68 5.41
C LEU A 382 -25.90 10.53 5.79
N PHE A 383 -25.13 10.07 6.77
CA PHE A 383 -23.89 10.73 7.19
C PHE A 383 -22.86 10.72 6.05
N GLN A 384 -22.66 9.56 5.43
CA GLN A 384 -21.77 9.40 4.29
C GLN A 384 -22.15 10.34 3.13
N ALA A 385 -23.43 10.38 2.77
CA ALA A 385 -23.90 11.17 1.65
C ALA A 385 -23.81 12.70 1.88
N LEU A 386 -24.03 13.16 3.12
CA LEU A 386 -24.22 14.58 3.44
C LEU A 386 -23.04 15.24 4.15
N VAL A 387 -22.26 14.48 4.92
CA VAL A 387 -21.20 15.03 5.78
C VAL A 387 -19.82 14.52 5.37
N GLU A 388 -19.62 13.20 5.34
CA GLU A 388 -18.32 12.58 5.10
C GLU A 388 -17.63 13.13 3.85
N ARG A 389 -18.35 13.19 2.73
CA ARG A 389 -17.82 13.67 1.43
C ARG A 389 -17.37 15.11 1.43
N THR A 390 -17.77 15.91 2.44
CA THR A 390 -17.38 17.32 2.57
C THR A 390 -16.11 17.52 3.39
N ILE A 391 -15.60 16.47 4.01
CA ILE A 391 -14.40 16.51 4.86
C ILE A 391 -13.15 16.39 3.97
N GLU A 392 -12.51 17.51 3.68
CA GLU A 392 -11.28 17.55 2.85
C GLU A 392 -10.02 17.36 3.71
N ALA A 393 -9.87 18.20 4.75
CA ALA A 393 -8.71 18.13 5.65
C ALA A 393 -8.85 17.01 6.69
N PRO A 394 -7.73 16.47 7.23
CA PRO A 394 -7.78 15.51 8.32
C PRO A 394 -8.61 16.02 9.49
N THR A 395 -9.71 15.33 9.80
CA THR A 395 -10.72 15.75 10.80
C THR A 395 -11.22 14.54 11.57
N PHE A 396 -11.19 14.60 12.89
CA PHE A 396 -11.85 13.63 13.74
C PHE A 396 -13.36 13.89 13.76
N VAL A 397 -14.14 12.91 13.34
CA VAL A 397 -15.58 12.85 13.60
C VAL A 397 -15.78 12.09 14.90
N VAL A 398 -16.43 12.71 15.87
CA VAL A 398 -16.49 12.20 17.25
C VAL A 398 -17.93 11.96 17.71
N ASP A 399 -18.08 11.14 18.75
CA ASP A 399 -19.33 10.97 19.48
C ASP A 399 -20.46 10.36 18.65
N TYR A 400 -20.21 9.12 18.19
CA TYR A 400 -21.15 8.36 17.39
C TYR A 400 -22.33 7.84 18.20
N PRO A 401 -23.52 7.64 17.60
CA PRO A 401 -24.64 6.97 18.24
C PRO A 401 -24.29 5.54 18.72
N VAL A 402 -24.85 5.12 19.85
CA VAL A 402 -24.65 3.75 20.39
C VAL A 402 -25.08 2.69 19.40
N GLU A 403 -26.15 2.93 18.64
CA GLU A 403 -26.68 1.98 17.64
C GLU A 403 -25.72 1.72 16.47
N LEU A 404 -24.72 2.60 16.24
CA LEU A 404 -23.65 2.44 15.24
C LEU A 404 -22.36 1.85 15.84
N SER A 405 -22.29 1.64 17.15
CA SER A 405 -21.02 1.42 17.85
C SER A 405 -21.12 0.29 18.88
N PRO A 406 -21.30 -0.98 18.45
CA PRO A 406 -21.60 -2.10 19.35
C PRO A 406 -20.45 -2.45 20.32
N LEU A 407 -19.22 -2.06 20.03
CA LEU A 407 -18.03 -2.36 20.83
C LEU A 407 -17.49 -1.15 21.60
N ALA A 408 -18.06 0.03 21.36
CA ALA A 408 -17.63 1.28 21.99
C ALA A 408 -18.35 1.56 23.31
N LYS A 409 -17.63 2.14 24.26
CA LYS A 409 -18.14 2.52 25.58
C LYS A 409 -19.11 3.70 25.48
N PRO A 410 -20.22 3.72 26.27
CA PRO A 410 -21.10 4.88 26.33
C PRO A 410 -20.35 6.16 26.70
N LYS A 411 -20.72 7.29 26.08
CA LYS A 411 -20.10 8.58 26.35
C LYS A 411 -20.41 9.07 27.76
N ARG A 412 -19.39 9.50 28.46
CA ARG A 412 -19.51 10.08 29.80
C ARG A 412 -20.46 11.31 29.79
N GLY A 413 -21.52 11.25 30.58
CA GLY A 413 -22.46 12.35 30.75
C GLY A 413 -23.43 12.66 29.60
N VAL A 414 -23.39 11.88 28.50
CA VAL A 414 -24.27 12.08 27.34
C VAL A 414 -24.90 10.76 26.91
N PRO A 415 -26.11 10.45 27.38
CA PRO A 415 -26.81 9.22 26.99
C PRO A 415 -27.04 9.12 25.47
N GLY A 416 -27.00 7.90 24.95
CA GLY A 416 -27.25 7.61 23.52
C GLY A 416 -26.06 7.77 22.60
N LEU A 417 -24.94 8.32 23.09
CA LEU A 417 -23.70 8.45 22.35
C LEU A 417 -22.59 7.56 22.93
N THR A 418 -21.54 7.36 22.14
CA THR A 418 -20.34 6.58 22.52
C THR A 418 -19.10 7.45 22.45
N GLU A 419 -18.06 7.09 23.20
CA GLU A 419 -16.71 7.62 23.07
C GLU A 419 -16.00 6.94 21.89
N ARG A 420 -16.38 7.32 20.67
CA ARG A 420 -15.85 6.85 19.40
C ARG A 420 -15.44 8.02 18.54
N PHE A 421 -14.39 7.85 17.79
CA PHE A 421 -14.07 8.71 16.66
C PHE A 421 -13.69 7.92 15.42
N GLU A 422 -13.90 8.55 14.27
CA GLU A 422 -13.26 8.18 13.02
C GLU A 422 -12.48 9.38 12.50
N LEU A 423 -11.33 9.10 11.87
CA LEU A 423 -10.53 10.12 11.19
C LEU A 423 -10.82 10.09 9.71
N PHE A 424 -11.28 11.18 9.16
CA PHE A 424 -11.51 11.36 7.74
C PHE A 424 -10.50 12.32 7.12
N ALA A 425 -10.11 12.05 5.86
CA ALA A 425 -9.40 12.98 4.99
C ALA A 425 -9.79 12.74 3.54
N ASN A 426 -10.03 13.79 2.75
CA ASN A 426 -10.52 13.72 1.37
C ASN A 426 -11.78 12.83 1.23
N GLY A 427 -12.73 12.95 2.17
CA GLY A 427 -13.96 12.15 2.17
C GLY A 427 -13.73 10.65 2.32
N LYS A 428 -12.67 10.24 3.03
CA LYS A 428 -12.35 8.83 3.27
C LYS A 428 -11.94 8.61 4.71
N GLU A 429 -12.47 7.57 5.31
CA GLU A 429 -12.05 7.08 6.61
C GLU A 429 -10.63 6.53 6.53
N LEU A 430 -9.75 7.02 7.41
CA LEU A 430 -8.37 6.55 7.58
C LEU A 430 -8.18 5.74 8.86
N ALA A 431 -8.94 6.07 9.94
CA ALA A 431 -8.86 5.39 11.23
C ALA A 431 -10.21 5.39 11.92
N ASN A 432 -10.46 4.34 12.72
CA ASN A 432 -11.61 4.19 13.61
C ASN A 432 -11.10 3.82 15.01
N ALA A 433 -11.65 4.44 16.05
CA ALA A 433 -11.16 4.24 17.41
C ALA A 433 -12.22 4.57 18.44
N PHE A 434 -12.12 3.96 19.61
CA PHE A 434 -13.04 4.24 20.71
C PHE A 434 -12.42 3.91 22.08
N SER A 435 -13.04 4.44 23.14
CA SER A 435 -12.93 3.85 24.46
C SER A 435 -13.68 2.52 24.44
N GLU A 436 -12.98 1.43 24.78
CA GLU A 436 -13.52 0.08 24.63
C GLU A 436 -14.61 -0.19 25.68
N LEU A 437 -15.70 -0.83 25.24
CA LEU A 437 -16.69 -1.37 26.15
C LEU A 437 -16.08 -2.51 26.96
N ASN A 438 -16.02 -2.32 28.27
CA ASN A 438 -15.44 -3.31 29.20
C ASN A 438 -16.44 -3.85 30.25
N ASP A 439 -17.74 -3.61 30.04
CA ASP A 439 -18.83 -4.20 30.80
C ASP A 439 -19.32 -5.46 30.05
N PRO A 440 -19.09 -6.69 30.59
CA PRO A 440 -19.50 -7.93 29.93
C PRO A 440 -21.02 -8.09 29.83
N ILE A 441 -21.78 -7.45 30.72
CA ILE A 441 -23.27 -7.55 30.70
C ILE A 441 -23.82 -6.68 29.56
N ASP A 442 -23.36 -5.45 29.42
CA ASP A 442 -23.72 -4.57 28.28
C ASP A 442 -23.24 -5.17 26.96
N GLN A 443 -22.00 -5.72 26.92
CA GLN A 443 -21.45 -6.34 25.72
C GLN A 443 -22.29 -7.55 25.27
N ARG A 444 -22.75 -8.39 26.19
CA ARG A 444 -23.65 -9.52 25.89
C ARG A 444 -24.93 -9.03 25.23
N ALA A 445 -25.58 -8.04 25.84
CA ALA A 445 -26.82 -7.49 25.29
C ALA A 445 -26.64 -6.94 23.86
N ARG A 446 -25.50 -6.31 23.57
CA ARG A 446 -25.20 -5.81 22.23
C ARG A 446 -24.89 -6.92 21.23
N PHE A 447 -24.18 -7.99 21.64
CA PHE A 447 -23.97 -9.15 20.77
C PHE A 447 -25.27 -9.89 20.48
N GLU A 448 -26.18 -10.00 21.44
CA GLU A 448 -27.50 -10.59 21.22
C GLU A 448 -28.32 -9.77 20.23
N ALA A 449 -28.27 -8.44 20.32
CA ALA A 449 -28.91 -7.56 19.33
C ALA A 449 -28.30 -7.72 17.93
N GLN A 450 -26.98 -7.87 17.81
CA GLN A 450 -26.31 -8.15 16.52
C GLN A 450 -26.71 -9.52 15.98
N ALA A 451 -26.75 -10.55 16.82
CA ALA A 451 -27.17 -11.88 16.42
C ALA A 451 -28.63 -11.93 15.93
N GLN A 452 -29.49 -11.08 16.49
CA GLN A 452 -30.87 -10.94 16.01
C GLN A 452 -30.90 -10.31 14.61
N LEU A 453 -30.13 -9.24 14.35
CA LEU A 453 -30.02 -8.62 13.01
C LEU A 453 -29.53 -9.65 11.98
N LYS A 454 -28.58 -10.50 12.37
CA LYS A 454 -28.10 -11.62 11.53
C LYS A 454 -29.23 -12.61 11.21
N ALA A 455 -30.04 -12.96 12.19
CA ALA A 455 -31.20 -13.87 12.00
C ALA A 455 -32.28 -13.25 11.10
N GLU A 456 -32.38 -11.91 11.07
CA GLU A 456 -33.26 -11.15 10.20
C GLU A 456 -32.69 -10.94 8.76
N GLY A 457 -31.48 -11.45 8.49
CA GLY A 457 -30.86 -11.48 7.16
C GLY A 457 -29.76 -10.46 6.93
N ASP A 458 -29.19 -9.86 7.97
CA ASP A 458 -28.00 -9.02 7.86
C ASP A 458 -26.73 -9.91 7.88
N ASP A 459 -26.20 -10.21 6.70
CA ASP A 459 -25.02 -11.07 6.50
C ASP A 459 -23.73 -10.47 7.08
N GLU A 460 -23.71 -9.18 7.42
CA GLU A 460 -22.55 -8.47 7.99
C GLU A 460 -22.57 -8.52 9.53
N ALA A 461 -23.69 -8.85 10.14
CA ALA A 461 -23.82 -8.97 11.59
C ALA A 461 -23.12 -10.23 12.11
N SER A 462 -22.48 -10.12 13.28
CA SER A 462 -21.79 -11.25 13.95
C SER A 462 -22.71 -12.01 14.91
N GLY A 463 -22.27 -13.21 15.29
CA GLY A 463 -22.89 -13.98 16.38
C GLY A 463 -22.38 -13.57 17.76
N VAL A 464 -22.89 -14.21 18.81
CA VAL A 464 -22.40 -14.01 20.19
C VAL A 464 -21.07 -14.77 20.35
N ASP A 465 -20.02 -14.07 20.74
CA ASP A 465 -18.72 -14.66 21.08
C ASP A 465 -18.66 -14.92 22.60
N GLU A 466 -19.02 -16.12 23.00
CA GLU A 466 -19.03 -16.55 24.40
C GLU A 466 -17.61 -16.62 25.01
N ASP A 467 -16.59 -16.87 24.21
CA ASP A 467 -15.22 -16.92 24.69
C ASP A 467 -14.68 -15.51 24.95
N TYR A 468 -15.03 -14.54 24.10
CA TYR A 468 -14.71 -13.14 24.35
C TYR A 468 -15.43 -12.60 25.60
N LEU A 469 -16.72 -12.90 25.77
CA LEU A 469 -17.46 -12.51 26.98
C LEU A 469 -16.84 -13.10 28.25
N ARG A 470 -16.46 -14.40 28.21
CA ARG A 470 -15.72 -15.03 29.30
C ARG A 470 -14.40 -14.33 29.60
N ALA A 471 -13.65 -13.91 28.57
CA ALA A 471 -12.42 -13.15 28.77
C ALA A 471 -12.72 -11.83 29.49
N MET A 472 -13.77 -11.09 29.09
CA MET A 472 -14.18 -9.85 29.75
C MET A 472 -14.56 -10.08 31.23
N GLU A 473 -15.21 -11.20 31.55
CA GLU A 473 -15.62 -11.59 32.91
C GLU A 473 -14.43 -11.83 33.85
N TYR A 474 -13.23 -12.16 33.33
CA TYR A 474 -12.01 -12.21 34.13
C TYR A 474 -11.51 -10.83 34.57
N GLY A 475 -12.10 -9.75 34.06
CA GLY A 475 -11.76 -8.37 34.39
C GLY A 475 -11.02 -7.66 33.24
N MET A 476 -11.77 -7.16 32.28
CA MET A 476 -11.22 -6.33 31.20
C MET A 476 -10.89 -4.93 31.71
N PRO A 477 -9.62 -4.46 31.66
CA PRO A 477 -9.29 -3.11 32.10
C PRO A 477 -9.95 -2.07 31.17
N PRO A 478 -10.18 -0.82 31.64
CA PRO A 478 -10.50 0.25 30.73
C PRO A 478 -9.36 0.38 29.72
N MET A 479 -9.70 0.50 28.43
CA MET A 479 -8.70 0.63 27.37
C MET A 479 -9.23 1.43 26.21
N GLY A 480 -8.32 1.98 25.40
CA GLY A 480 -8.60 2.56 24.09
C GLY A 480 -8.04 1.68 23.00
N GLY A 481 -8.76 1.58 21.90
CA GLY A 481 -8.36 0.85 20.70
C GLY A 481 -8.47 1.67 19.43
N VAL A 482 -7.65 1.36 18.45
CA VAL A 482 -7.59 2.03 17.14
C VAL A 482 -7.36 1.02 16.04
N GLY A 483 -8.14 1.12 14.95
CA GLY A 483 -7.87 0.50 13.67
C GLY A 483 -7.50 1.54 12.62
N ILE A 484 -6.42 1.33 11.87
CA ILE A 484 -5.97 2.20 10.77
C ILE A 484 -5.85 1.37 9.49
N GLY A 485 -6.62 1.75 8.46
CA GLY A 485 -6.50 1.17 7.13
C GLY A 485 -5.20 1.62 6.44
N MET A 486 -4.17 0.77 6.48
CA MET A 486 -2.81 1.10 6.00
C MET A 486 -2.78 1.39 4.50
N ASP A 487 -3.61 0.72 3.71
CA ASP A 487 -3.70 0.96 2.26
C ASP A 487 -4.33 2.32 1.97
N ARG A 488 -5.43 2.67 2.66
CA ARG A 488 -6.08 3.98 2.51
C ARG A 488 -5.20 5.13 2.99
N LEU A 489 -4.51 4.95 4.12
CA LEU A 489 -3.53 5.92 4.60
C LEU A 489 -2.43 6.15 3.55
N PHE A 490 -1.90 5.08 2.98
CA PHE A 490 -0.85 5.20 1.97
C PHE A 490 -1.38 5.76 0.65
N MET A 491 -2.63 5.49 0.25
CA MET A 491 -3.28 6.17 -0.88
C MET A 491 -3.33 7.68 -0.67
N TYR A 492 -3.76 8.13 0.51
CA TYR A 492 -3.82 9.55 0.85
C TYR A 492 -2.44 10.21 0.75
N LEU A 493 -1.41 9.60 1.36
CA LEU A 493 -0.05 10.14 1.40
C LEU A 493 0.66 10.10 0.03
N SER A 494 0.39 9.11 -0.80
CA SER A 494 1.03 8.95 -2.12
C SER A 494 0.26 9.60 -3.27
N GLY A 495 -0.94 10.16 -3.00
CA GLY A 495 -1.82 10.70 -4.03
C GLY A 495 -2.42 9.64 -4.97
N ALA A 496 -2.40 8.36 -4.57
CA ALA A 496 -2.95 7.28 -5.39
C ALA A 496 -4.48 7.32 -5.41
N ALA A 497 -5.05 7.35 -6.62
CA ALA A 497 -6.50 7.39 -6.81
C ALA A 497 -7.18 6.02 -6.69
N ASN A 498 -6.41 4.94 -6.76
CA ASN A 498 -6.92 3.57 -6.75
C ASN A 498 -6.11 2.70 -5.78
N ILE A 499 -6.79 1.91 -4.95
CA ILE A 499 -6.16 1.02 -3.98
C ILE A 499 -5.20 0.01 -4.63
N ARG A 500 -5.45 -0.38 -5.88
CA ARG A 500 -4.58 -1.26 -6.66
C ARG A 500 -3.21 -0.63 -6.98
N ASP A 501 -3.08 0.69 -6.91
CA ASP A 501 -1.80 1.38 -7.07
C ASP A 501 -0.86 1.19 -5.88
N VAL A 502 -1.42 0.87 -4.71
CA VAL A 502 -0.69 0.73 -3.44
C VAL A 502 -0.59 -0.70 -2.94
N ILE A 503 -1.20 -1.66 -3.63
CA ILE A 503 -1.08 -3.10 -3.40
C ILE A 503 -0.21 -3.71 -4.51
N LEU A 504 0.78 -4.54 -4.14
CA LEU A 504 1.69 -5.14 -5.13
C LEU A 504 0.96 -6.04 -6.12
N PHE A 505 0.16 -6.96 -5.62
CA PHE A 505 -0.64 -7.89 -6.42
C PHE A 505 -2.11 -7.84 -5.98
N PRO A 506 -2.87 -6.84 -6.45
CA PRO A 506 -4.28 -6.71 -6.08
C PRO A 506 -5.11 -7.84 -6.68
N THR A 507 -6.23 -8.17 -6.02
CA THR A 507 -7.21 -9.11 -6.57
C THR A 507 -7.80 -8.53 -7.86
N MET A 508 -7.76 -9.31 -8.93
CA MET A 508 -8.25 -8.92 -10.26
C MET A 508 -9.39 -9.86 -10.70
N ARG A 509 -10.32 -9.33 -11.49
CA ARG A 509 -11.31 -10.20 -12.15
C ARG A 509 -10.59 -11.14 -13.12
N PRO A 510 -11.10 -12.36 -13.36
CA PRO A 510 -10.58 -13.23 -14.43
C PRO A 510 -10.57 -12.51 -15.78
N GLU A 511 -9.61 -12.89 -16.67
CA GLU A 511 -9.55 -12.42 -18.06
C GLU A 511 -10.67 -13.00 -18.90
#